data_ca9e7ef960ccfd157c32d18a6bd13eb8
#
_entry.id   ca9e7ef960ccfd157c32d18a6bd13eb8
#
_cell.length_a   1.000
_cell.length_b   1.000
_cell.length_c   1.000
_cell.angle_alpha   90.00
_cell.angle_beta   90.00
_cell.angle_gamma   90.00
#
_symmetry.space_group_name_H-M   'P 1'
#
loop_
_entity.id
_entity.type
_entity.pdbx_description
1 polymer ?
#
loop_
_entity_poly.entity_id
_entity_poly.type
_entity_poly.pdbx_seq_one_letter_code
_entity_poly.pdbx_strand_id
1 'polypeptide(L)'
;MKSLHFNYIAWACVATLACVVLSACSSKDSVVLPEPSQPVNPTPEVETIIPVVTIETEKHADIKDKENYINCSVVINDDGKLYTDGTPFSGTGRIRGRGNSTWTMPKKPYKIKLDSKAKLLGMSTDKEWVLLANYSDRSLLRNTTAFEISRIVGMDWTPRSRNVELYLNNTYLGVYQLTEHVKVSEERCDLDLVDEDATEDADLQADYLMELDFHFDASHQFHTSYASLPLMFKEPEQPNDAQFEYVKSCFNRAEAALYGDSFLDPEVGYSQYIDIESFLKYYIVQELTKNCDGNMRGSCYLALKSDGKVYQPFVWDFDIAFGNANHITWEQGASSTGPDGWYIKTCSPWFNRFFLDPAFVSALKQKWNILKPQFDKLPDFIQEQVNQLKFAIGRNFSSTGSGGAGWSIHGEIWPNYEDRGSYEAEVKFLKNFITARLQWLDEHINAL
;
A
#
# COMPACT_ATOMS: atom_id res chain seq x y z
N MET A 1 -23.50 42.77 8.42
CA MET A 1 -23.76 43.61 9.63
C MET A 1 -23.90 42.70 10.83
N LYS A 2 -23.19 43.05 11.86
CA LYS A 2 -23.03 42.52 13.24
C LYS A 2 -21.82 41.64 13.44
N SER A 3 -20.77 42.33 13.85
CA SER A 3 -19.58 41.87 14.54
C SER A 3 -19.90 41.38 15.96
N LEU A 4 -19.22 40.39 16.43
CA LEU A 4 -19.11 40.10 17.86
C LEU A 4 -17.63 39.93 18.21
N HIS A 5 -17.18 40.92 18.97
CA HIS A 5 -15.90 40.92 19.69
C HIS A 5 -16.00 39.98 20.87
N PHE A 6 -14.91 39.23 21.12
CA PHE A 6 -14.67 38.66 22.44
C PHE A 6 -13.30 39.07 22.98
N ASN A 7 -13.35 39.55 24.22
CA ASN A 7 -12.29 40.20 24.95
C ASN A 7 -11.22 39.23 25.49
N TYR A 8 -9.97 39.73 25.46
CA TYR A 8 -8.85 39.25 26.26
C TYR A 8 -9.05 39.62 27.74
N ILE A 9 -8.79 38.65 28.64
CA ILE A 9 -8.48 38.94 30.05
C ILE A 9 -7.10 38.38 30.34
N ALA A 10 -6.17 39.31 30.59
CA ALA A 10 -4.87 39.09 31.13
C ALA A 10 -4.93 38.96 32.65
N TRP A 11 -4.19 38.00 33.21
CA TRP A 11 -3.85 38.05 34.65
C TRP A 11 -2.34 37.91 34.80
N ALA A 12 -1.74 38.98 35.30
CA ALA A 12 -0.39 39.05 35.82
C ALA A 12 -0.45 38.95 37.35
N CYS A 13 0.50 38.27 37.94
CA CYS A 13 1.01 38.50 39.31
C CYS A 13 2.13 37.50 39.61
N VAL A 14 3.23 37.87 39.91
CA VAL A 14 4.04 38.56 40.90
C VAL A 14 5.19 37.60 41.33
N ALA A 15 6.39 38.13 41.12
CA ALA A 15 7.65 37.54 41.57
C ALA A 15 7.83 37.73 43.07
N THR A 16 8.39 36.76 43.73
CA THR A 16 9.11 36.98 45.03
C THR A 16 10.48 36.35 45.02
N LEU A 17 11.45 37.21 45.17
CA LEU A 17 12.87 37.01 45.32
C LEU A 17 13.19 36.61 46.78
N ALA A 18 13.98 35.58 46.97
CA ALA A 18 14.68 35.38 48.25
C ALA A 18 16.10 34.89 47.97
N CYS A 19 17.06 35.80 48.22
CA CYS A 19 18.48 35.50 48.33
C CYS A 19 18.77 34.84 49.67
N VAL A 20 19.53 33.76 49.70
CA VAL A 20 20.34 33.34 50.87
C VAL A 20 21.74 32.96 50.45
N VAL A 21 22.64 33.44 51.22
CA VAL A 21 24.08 33.63 51.03
C VAL A 21 24.87 32.33 51.21
N LEU A 22 25.99 32.26 50.52
CA LEU A 22 27.10 31.33 50.52
C LEU A 22 27.60 30.87 51.91
N SER A 23 27.96 29.61 52.01
CA SER A 23 29.12 29.19 52.81
C SER A 23 29.84 28.05 52.14
N ALA A 24 31.08 28.25 51.85
CA ALA A 24 32.00 27.31 51.23
C ALA A 24 32.50 26.28 52.25
N CYS A 25 32.49 24.99 51.93
CA CYS A 25 33.39 23.99 52.47
C CYS A 25 33.79 23.01 51.40
N SER A 26 35.07 22.92 51.18
CA SER A 26 35.76 22.00 50.27
C SER A 26 35.74 20.59 50.86
N SER A 27 35.20 19.65 50.12
CA SER A 27 35.60 18.23 50.25
C SER A 27 35.60 17.62 48.83
N LYS A 28 36.71 16.98 48.52
CA LYS A 28 36.91 16.20 47.30
C LYS A 28 36.14 14.90 47.45
N ASP A 29 34.93 14.85 46.91
CA ASP A 29 34.26 13.59 46.68
C ASP A 29 34.24 13.32 45.17
N SER A 30 34.86 12.21 44.79
CA SER A 30 34.82 11.66 43.45
C SER A 30 33.38 11.37 43.10
N VAL A 31 32.85 12.12 42.14
CA VAL A 31 31.54 11.85 41.52
C VAL A 31 31.68 10.55 40.74
N VAL A 32 31.16 9.46 41.30
CA VAL A 32 30.87 8.24 40.55
C VAL A 32 29.68 8.55 39.66
N LEU A 33 29.91 8.70 38.35
CA LEU A 33 28.86 8.78 37.37
C LEU A 33 28.08 7.46 37.42
N PRO A 34 26.73 7.47 37.47
CA PRO A 34 25.98 6.24 37.36
C PRO A 34 26.26 5.63 35.96
N GLU A 35 26.56 4.33 35.95
CA GLU A 35 26.64 3.57 34.70
C GLU A 35 25.39 3.81 33.89
N PRO A 36 25.49 3.95 32.55
CA PRO A 36 24.32 4.07 31.71
C PRO A 36 23.45 2.81 31.90
N SER A 37 22.24 3.02 32.40
CA SER A 37 21.24 1.96 32.51
C SER A 37 21.10 1.31 31.14
N GLN A 38 21.38 0.02 31.06
CA GLN A 38 21.15 -0.77 29.84
C GLN A 38 19.70 -0.54 29.43
N PRO A 39 19.40 -0.34 28.10
CA PRO A 39 18.04 -0.24 27.63
C PRO A 39 17.34 -1.53 28.01
N VAL A 40 16.37 -1.44 28.89
CA VAL A 40 15.46 -2.55 29.19
C VAL A 40 14.57 -2.67 27.98
N ASN A 41 14.92 -3.56 27.04
CA ASN A 41 13.97 -3.99 26.03
C ASN A 41 12.77 -4.61 26.76
N PRO A 42 11.57 -4.07 26.64
CA PRO A 42 10.39 -4.75 27.16
C PRO A 42 10.17 -5.99 26.29
N THR A 43 10.68 -7.12 26.73
CA THR A 43 10.29 -8.42 26.15
C THR A 43 8.81 -8.60 26.45
N PRO A 44 7.95 -8.69 25.46
CA PRO A 44 6.53 -8.93 25.73
C PRO A 44 6.38 -10.25 26.46
N GLU A 45 5.75 -10.23 27.64
CA GLU A 45 5.42 -11.44 28.42
C GLU A 45 4.39 -12.34 27.71
N VAL A 46 3.89 -11.91 26.53
CA VAL A 46 2.85 -12.61 25.77
C VAL A 46 3.48 -13.29 24.56
N GLU A 47 3.29 -14.59 24.46
CA GLU A 47 3.71 -15.38 23.32
C GLU A 47 3.09 -14.80 22.01
N THR A 48 3.91 -14.34 21.09
CA THR A 48 3.47 -13.84 19.79
C THR A 48 3.81 -14.87 18.71
N ILE A 49 2.89 -15.08 17.78
CA ILE A 49 3.10 -15.99 16.64
C ILE A 49 3.68 -15.21 15.45
N ILE A 50 3.30 -13.94 15.27
CA ILE A 50 3.81 -13.11 14.18
C ILE A 50 5.10 -12.39 14.58
N PRO A 51 5.97 -12.06 13.61
CA PRO A 51 7.24 -11.39 13.90
C PRO A 51 7.05 -10.03 14.57
N VAL A 52 8.03 -9.67 15.39
CA VAL A 52 8.12 -8.35 16.03
C VAL A 52 9.19 -7.52 15.35
N VAL A 53 8.81 -6.33 14.91
CA VAL A 53 9.70 -5.30 14.36
C VAL A 53 9.89 -4.22 15.42
N THR A 54 11.14 -4.01 15.83
CA THR A 54 11.54 -2.93 16.76
C THR A 54 12.37 -1.91 16.02
N ILE A 55 11.96 -0.66 16.06
CA ILE A 55 12.65 0.47 15.44
C ILE A 55 12.95 1.51 16.49
N GLU A 56 14.23 1.89 16.60
CA GLU A 56 14.68 2.97 17.46
C GLU A 56 15.27 4.07 16.59
N THR A 57 14.63 5.24 16.60
CA THR A 57 15.11 6.43 15.90
C THR A 57 16.24 7.09 16.67
N GLU A 58 17.12 7.78 15.98
CA GLU A 58 18.21 8.52 16.62
C GLU A 58 17.65 9.49 17.66
N LYS A 59 18.13 9.35 18.92
CA LYS A 59 17.67 10.13 20.09
C LYS A 59 16.17 10.01 20.36
N HIS A 60 15.54 8.93 19.94
CA HIS A 60 14.09 8.71 20.02
C HIS A 60 13.28 9.86 19.39
N ALA A 61 13.79 10.42 18.28
CA ALA A 61 13.12 11.52 17.59
C ALA A 61 11.80 11.07 16.96
N ASP A 62 10.78 11.90 17.06
CA ASP A 62 9.47 11.67 16.45
C ASP A 62 9.52 11.77 14.92
N ILE A 63 8.81 10.88 14.22
CA ILE A 63 8.62 10.94 12.77
C ILE A 63 7.47 11.89 12.48
N LYS A 64 7.76 13.08 11.95
CA LYS A 64 6.81 14.18 11.85
C LYS A 64 6.22 14.38 10.46
N ASP A 65 6.90 13.91 9.41
CA ASP A 65 6.51 14.17 8.02
C ASP A 65 6.90 13.01 7.08
N LYS A 66 6.59 13.17 5.79
CA LYS A 66 6.87 12.21 4.72
C LYS A 66 8.15 12.50 3.94
N GLU A 67 8.80 13.62 4.21
CA GLU A 67 9.93 14.11 3.42
C GLU A 67 11.27 13.80 4.09
N ASN A 68 11.35 14.05 5.40
CA ASN A 68 12.60 13.98 6.13
C ASN A 68 12.83 12.59 6.74
N TYR A 69 13.93 11.96 6.34
CA TYR A 69 14.37 10.71 6.95
C TYR A 69 15.08 10.94 8.27
N ILE A 70 14.80 10.08 9.24
CA ILE A 70 15.49 10.01 10.54
C ILE A 70 16.29 8.71 10.59
N ASN A 71 17.55 8.76 11.01
CA ASN A 71 18.36 7.56 11.21
C ASN A 71 17.72 6.65 12.27
N CYS A 72 17.79 5.34 12.06
CA CYS A 72 17.24 4.37 12.99
C CYS A 72 18.01 3.06 12.97
N SER A 73 17.86 2.30 14.06
CA SER A 73 18.12 0.86 14.07
C SER A 73 16.84 0.09 13.87
N VAL A 74 16.95 -1.09 13.24
CA VAL A 74 15.83 -1.98 12.96
C VAL A 74 16.21 -3.39 13.42
N VAL A 75 15.40 -3.97 14.29
CA VAL A 75 15.53 -5.37 14.72
C VAL A 75 14.22 -6.09 14.38
N ILE A 76 14.32 -7.29 13.82
CA ILE A 76 13.16 -8.13 13.50
C ILE A 76 13.38 -9.50 14.12
N ASN A 77 12.47 -9.90 15.01
CA ASN A 77 12.43 -11.21 15.63
C ASN A 77 11.27 -12.01 15.06
N ASP A 78 11.55 -13.24 14.61
CA ASP A 78 10.53 -14.22 14.19
C ASP A 78 10.58 -15.43 15.13
N ASP A 79 10.28 -15.19 16.42
CA ASP A 79 10.36 -16.19 17.48
C ASP A 79 9.39 -17.36 17.23
N GLY A 80 8.26 -17.08 16.55
CA GLY A 80 7.33 -18.11 16.07
C GLY A 80 7.83 -18.92 14.89
N LYS A 81 8.97 -18.57 14.31
CA LYS A 81 9.57 -19.19 13.11
C LYS A 81 8.58 -19.32 11.95
N LEU A 82 7.75 -18.29 11.79
CA LEU A 82 6.69 -18.31 10.79
C LEU A 82 7.24 -18.13 9.37
N TYR A 83 8.33 -17.37 9.23
CA TYR A 83 8.92 -17.00 7.93
C TYR A 83 10.43 -17.28 7.84
N THR A 84 11.09 -17.50 8.97
CA THR A 84 12.54 -17.73 9.07
C THR A 84 12.84 -18.88 10.01
N ASP A 85 14.11 -19.18 10.23
CA ASP A 85 14.59 -20.14 11.23
C ASP A 85 14.55 -19.59 12.67
N GLY A 86 14.11 -18.35 12.84
CA GLY A 86 14.11 -17.63 14.11
C GLY A 86 15.37 -16.82 14.35
N THR A 87 16.35 -16.81 13.45
CA THR A 87 17.51 -15.92 13.56
C THR A 87 17.08 -14.47 13.41
N PRO A 88 17.32 -13.60 14.42
CA PRO A 88 16.93 -12.21 14.34
C PRO A 88 17.67 -11.45 13.25
N PHE A 89 16.96 -10.57 12.54
CA PHE A 89 17.61 -9.54 11.73
C PHE A 89 17.95 -8.34 12.61
N SER A 90 19.14 -7.78 12.43
CA SER A 90 19.54 -6.50 13.04
C SER A 90 20.30 -5.66 12.02
N GLY A 91 19.91 -4.40 11.87
CA GLY A 91 20.51 -3.49 10.90
C GLY A 91 20.24 -2.03 11.23
N THR A 92 20.89 -1.15 10.47
CA THR A 92 20.67 0.30 10.52
C THR A 92 20.06 0.80 9.23
N GLY A 93 19.49 1.98 9.27
CA GLY A 93 18.87 2.63 8.14
C GLY A 93 18.25 3.95 8.54
N ARG A 94 17.25 4.34 7.80
CA ARG A 94 16.49 5.57 8.04
C ARG A 94 15.02 5.34 7.80
N ILE A 95 14.16 6.06 8.52
CA ILE A 95 12.72 5.95 8.50
C ILE A 95 12.07 7.31 8.31
N ARG A 96 10.94 7.35 7.61
CA ARG A 96 10.06 8.52 7.47
C ARG A 96 8.60 8.11 7.36
N GLY A 97 7.69 9.06 7.43
CA GLY A 97 6.29 8.86 7.08
C GLY A 97 6.10 8.50 5.61
N ARG A 98 4.93 7.93 5.27
CA ARG A 98 4.50 7.67 3.89
C ARG A 98 2.98 7.75 3.75
N GLY A 99 2.51 7.64 2.50
CA GLY A 99 1.09 7.61 2.14
C GLY A 99 0.50 9.02 1.97
N ASN A 100 -0.65 9.10 1.32
CA ASN A 100 -1.38 10.34 1.09
C ASN A 100 -2.44 10.52 2.19
N SER A 101 -3.66 10.05 1.98
CA SER A 101 -4.73 10.08 2.98
C SER A 101 -4.36 9.32 4.27
N THR A 102 -3.67 8.19 4.15
CA THR A 102 -3.26 7.35 5.28
C THR A 102 -2.28 8.04 6.24
N TRP A 103 -1.46 9.00 5.75
CA TRP A 103 -0.59 9.80 6.63
C TRP A 103 -1.39 10.74 7.54
N THR A 104 -2.59 11.16 7.16
CA THR A 104 -3.45 12.01 7.99
C THR A 104 -4.16 11.23 9.10
N MET A 105 -4.23 9.89 9.00
CA MET A 105 -4.90 9.02 9.96
C MET A 105 -4.12 8.89 11.27
N PRO A 106 -4.75 8.51 12.38
CA PRO A 106 -4.08 8.36 13.68
C PRO A 106 -2.92 7.35 13.66
N LYS A 107 -3.13 6.16 13.09
CA LYS A 107 -2.11 5.13 12.94
C LYS A 107 -1.30 5.38 11.65
N LYS A 108 -0.04 5.78 11.82
CA LYS A 108 0.81 6.26 10.72
C LYS A 108 1.52 5.13 9.99
N PRO A 109 1.51 5.13 8.65
CA PRO A 109 2.36 4.23 7.86
C PRO A 109 3.78 4.82 7.70
N TYR A 110 4.78 3.93 7.52
CA TYR A 110 6.18 4.32 7.44
C TYR A 110 6.89 3.74 6.22
N LYS A 111 7.94 4.43 5.75
CA LYS A 111 8.91 3.92 4.78
C LYS A 111 10.26 3.78 5.46
N ILE A 112 10.87 2.60 5.32
CA ILE A 112 12.21 2.27 5.82
C ILE A 112 13.15 2.17 4.62
N LYS A 113 14.35 2.73 4.75
CA LYS A 113 15.46 2.52 3.83
C LYS A 113 16.69 2.07 4.61
N LEU A 114 17.00 0.78 4.53
CA LEU A 114 18.16 0.17 5.18
C LEU A 114 19.47 0.68 4.56
N ASP A 115 20.52 0.71 5.32
CA ASP A 115 21.87 1.08 4.82
C ASP A 115 22.43 0.00 3.89
N SER A 116 22.10 -1.27 4.15
CA SER A 116 22.49 -2.42 3.33
C SER A 116 21.25 -3.20 2.87
N LYS A 117 21.34 -3.83 1.68
CA LYS A 117 20.30 -4.75 1.22
C LYS A 117 20.17 -5.92 2.21
N ALA A 118 18.94 -6.29 2.52
CA ALA A 118 18.63 -7.42 3.40
C ALA A 118 17.38 -8.16 2.94
N LYS A 119 17.36 -9.46 3.20
CA LYS A 119 16.21 -10.34 2.97
C LYS A 119 15.37 -10.38 4.25
N LEU A 120 14.36 -9.52 4.35
CA LEU A 120 13.52 -9.47 5.54
C LEU A 120 12.42 -10.54 5.47
N LEU A 121 12.31 -11.37 6.52
CA LEU A 121 11.25 -12.38 6.68
C LEU A 121 11.01 -13.25 5.42
N GLY A 122 12.08 -13.65 4.74
CA GLY A 122 12.01 -14.49 3.54
C GLY A 122 11.50 -13.80 2.27
N MET A 123 11.33 -12.47 2.28
CA MET A 123 10.93 -11.67 1.10
C MET A 123 12.15 -11.32 0.22
N SER A 124 12.01 -10.39 -0.74
CA SER A 124 13.13 -9.99 -1.62
C SER A 124 14.32 -9.40 -0.87
N THR A 125 15.48 -9.37 -1.53
CA THR A 125 16.69 -8.74 -1.01
C THR A 125 16.74 -7.27 -1.45
N ASP A 126 16.33 -6.34 -0.58
CA ASP A 126 16.32 -4.91 -0.90
C ASP A 126 16.62 -4.05 0.33
N LYS A 127 16.79 -2.74 0.10
CA LYS A 127 16.92 -1.71 1.15
C LYS A 127 15.57 -1.08 1.51
N GLU A 128 14.61 -1.03 0.60
CA GLU A 128 13.39 -0.23 0.73
C GLU A 128 12.19 -1.09 1.10
N TRP A 129 11.56 -0.73 2.20
CA TRP A 129 10.44 -1.44 2.81
C TRP A 129 9.38 -0.45 3.28
N VAL A 130 8.13 -0.90 3.35
CA VAL A 130 7.04 -0.12 3.90
C VAL A 130 6.34 -0.87 5.03
N LEU A 131 5.91 -0.12 6.04
CA LEU A 131 5.04 -0.59 7.10
C LEU A 131 3.66 0.04 6.87
N LEU A 132 2.74 -0.74 6.29
CA LEU A 132 1.36 -0.31 6.09
C LEU A 132 0.61 -0.39 7.40
N ALA A 133 -0.08 0.69 7.77
CA ALA A 133 -0.79 0.77 9.04
C ALA A 133 -2.15 0.06 9.01
N ASN A 134 -2.75 -0.10 7.83
CA ASN A 134 -4.07 -0.67 7.59
C ASN A 134 -5.14 -0.09 8.53
N TYR A 135 -5.09 1.23 8.80
CA TYR A 135 -5.99 1.87 9.78
C TYR A 135 -7.44 1.87 9.30
N SER A 136 -7.67 2.10 8.01
CA SER A 136 -9.00 2.05 7.39
C SER A 136 -9.57 0.64 7.32
N ASP A 137 -8.71 -0.37 7.33
CA ASP A 137 -9.09 -1.78 7.27
C ASP A 137 -9.04 -2.44 8.66
N ARG A 138 -10.15 -2.47 9.36
CA ARG A 138 -10.24 -3.12 10.67
C ARG A 138 -10.07 -4.63 10.65
N SER A 139 -10.22 -5.28 9.49
CA SER A 139 -9.85 -6.68 9.34
C SER A 139 -8.34 -6.89 9.32
N LEU A 140 -7.55 -5.88 8.94
CA LEU A 140 -6.10 -5.90 8.69
C LEU A 140 -5.67 -6.88 7.58
N LEU A 141 -6.62 -7.39 6.76
CA LEU A 141 -6.39 -8.51 5.84
C LEU A 141 -6.72 -8.20 4.38
N ARG A 142 -7.28 -7.02 4.05
CA ARG A 142 -7.69 -6.69 2.68
C ARG A 142 -6.52 -6.67 1.70
N ASN A 143 -5.43 -5.97 2.03
CA ASN A 143 -4.21 -5.98 1.23
C ASN A 143 -3.63 -7.41 1.11
N THR A 144 -3.55 -8.16 2.20
CA THR A 144 -3.04 -9.54 2.21
C THR A 144 -3.88 -10.43 1.29
N THR A 145 -5.21 -10.30 1.34
CA THR A 145 -6.15 -11.08 0.50
C THR A 145 -6.04 -10.70 -0.97
N ALA A 146 -5.94 -9.41 -1.29
CA ALA A 146 -5.78 -8.93 -2.66
C ALA A 146 -4.45 -9.39 -3.27
N PHE A 147 -3.36 -9.39 -2.50
CA PHE A 147 -2.08 -9.92 -2.95
C PHE A 147 -2.13 -11.44 -3.17
N GLU A 148 -2.93 -12.18 -2.41
CA GLU A 148 -3.17 -13.60 -2.70
C GLU A 148 -3.94 -13.79 -4.01
N ILE A 149 -4.98 -13.02 -4.26
CA ILE A 149 -5.69 -13.01 -5.54
C ILE A 149 -4.74 -12.70 -6.69
N SER A 150 -3.86 -11.71 -6.54
CA SER A 150 -2.85 -11.35 -7.51
C SER A 150 -1.89 -12.49 -7.83
N ARG A 151 -1.45 -13.25 -6.81
CA ARG A 151 -0.63 -14.47 -7.01
C ARG A 151 -1.38 -15.57 -7.74
N ILE A 152 -2.62 -15.81 -7.39
CA ILE A 152 -3.49 -16.81 -8.05
C ILE A 152 -3.67 -16.47 -9.53
N VAL A 153 -3.90 -15.20 -9.85
CA VAL A 153 -4.07 -14.70 -11.22
C VAL A 153 -2.76 -14.78 -12.01
N GLY A 154 -1.62 -14.76 -11.33
CA GLY A 154 -0.29 -14.81 -11.93
C GLY A 154 0.13 -13.46 -12.52
N MET A 155 -0.06 -12.35 -11.76
CA MET A 155 0.58 -11.08 -12.11
C MET A 155 2.11 -11.25 -12.15
N ASP A 156 2.79 -10.49 -12.99
CA ASP A 156 4.23 -10.58 -13.20
C ASP A 156 5.00 -10.38 -11.88
N TRP A 157 4.55 -9.45 -11.07
CA TRP A 157 4.98 -9.30 -9.69
C TRP A 157 3.80 -9.05 -8.77
N THR A 158 3.86 -9.61 -7.59
CA THR A 158 2.95 -9.30 -6.48
C THR A 158 3.77 -8.94 -5.26
N PRO A 159 3.57 -7.77 -4.63
CA PRO A 159 4.29 -7.41 -3.41
C PRO A 159 4.17 -8.49 -2.34
N ARG A 160 5.31 -8.99 -1.86
CA ARG A 160 5.32 -9.88 -0.70
C ARG A 160 5.16 -9.04 0.55
N SER A 161 4.41 -9.56 1.51
CA SER A 161 4.15 -8.88 2.76
C SER A 161 4.04 -9.84 3.93
N ARG A 162 4.29 -9.33 5.14
CA ARG A 162 4.17 -10.07 6.40
C ARG A 162 3.48 -9.20 7.43
N ASN A 163 2.48 -9.76 8.11
CA ASN A 163 1.93 -9.11 9.29
C ASN A 163 2.94 -9.18 10.42
N VAL A 164 3.18 -8.06 11.07
CA VAL A 164 4.17 -7.90 12.13
C VAL A 164 3.60 -7.05 13.26
N GLU A 165 4.13 -7.18 14.45
CA GLU A 165 3.90 -6.24 15.53
C GLU A 165 5.01 -5.19 15.53
N LEU A 166 4.64 -3.92 15.61
CA LEU A 166 5.59 -2.81 15.55
C LEU A 166 5.78 -2.14 16.91
N TYR A 167 7.05 -2.05 17.33
CA TYR A 167 7.51 -1.16 18.37
C TYR A 167 8.34 -0.03 17.76
N LEU A 168 8.02 1.20 18.09
CA LEU A 168 8.76 2.39 17.68
C LEU A 168 9.14 3.20 18.93
N ASN A 169 10.43 3.41 19.15
CA ASN A 169 10.95 4.10 20.34
C ASN A 169 10.32 3.56 21.63
N ASN A 170 10.40 2.24 21.83
CA ASN A 170 9.82 1.50 22.95
C ASN A 170 8.27 1.59 23.07
N THR A 171 7.58 2.19 22.12
CA THR A 171 6.11 2.28 22.12
C THR A 171 5.52 1.21 21.21
N TYR A 172 4.63 0.38 21.72
CA TYR A 172 3.88 -0.58 20.92
C TYR A 172 2.83 0.12 20.06
N LEU A 173 2.93 -0.03 18.73
CA LEU A 173 2.04 0.58 17.76
C LEU A 173 1.00 -0.37 17.16
N GLY A 174 1.01 -1.65 17.55
CA GLY A 174 0.06 -2.65 17.07
C GLY A 174 0.52 -3.42 15.84
N VAL A 175 -0.43 -4.04 15.16
CA VAL A 175 -0.19 -4.86 13.98
C VAL A 175 0.01 -3.95 12.75
N TYR A 176 1.11 -4.16 12.04
CA TYR A 176 1.43 -3.54 10.76
C TYR A 176 1.64 -4.62 9.69
N GLN A 177 1.59 -4.22 8.43
CA GLN A 177 1.97 -5.08 7.32
C GLN A 177 3.31 -4.60 6.77
N LEU A 178 4.40 -5.34 7.07
CA LEU A 178 5.71 -5.12 6.45
C LEU A 178 5.64 -5.61 5.02
N THR A 179 5.86 -4.72 4.06
CA THR A 179 5.59 -4.96 2.65
C THR A 179 6.78 -4.51 1.81
N GLU A 180 7.05 -5.22 0.72
CA GLU A 180 7.97 -4.76 -0.31
C GLU A 180 7.48 -3.44 -0.89
N HIS A 181 8.36 -2.45 -0.97
CA HIS A 181 8.05 -1.19 -1.63
C HIS A 181 7.99 -1.39 -3.14
N VAL A 182 7.08 -0.70 -3.81
CA VAL A 182 7.07 -0.61 -5.28
C VAL A 182 8.43 -0.08 -5.74
N LYS A 183 9.13 -0.89 -6.53
CA LYS A 183 10.46 -0.59 -7.03
C LYS A 183 10.81 -1.53 -8.18
N VAL A 184 11.53 -1.00 -9.18
CA VAL A 184 12.12 -1.80 -10.23
C VAL A 184 13.36 -2.50 -9.70
N SER A 185 13.37 -3.81 -9.76
CA SER A 185 14.50 -4.69 -9.46
C SER A 185 14.18 -6.13 -9.85
N GLU A 186 15.21 -6.93 -10.07
CA GLU A 186 15.12 -8.35 -10.47
C GLU A 186 14.18 -9.21 -9.59
N GLU A 187 14.16 -8.97 -8.26
CA GLU A 187 13.31 -9.73 -7.34
C GLU A 187 11.91 -9.09 -7.12
N ARG A 188 11.63 -7.94 -7.74
CA ARG A 188 10.34 -7.22 -7.63
C ARG A 188 9.73 -6.96 -9.00
N CYS A 189 9.42 -5.72 -9.33
CA CYS A 189 9.01 -5.36 -10.68
C CYS A 189 10.25 -5.39 -11.58
N ASP A 190 10.40 -6.47 -12.35
CA ASP A 190 11.57 -6.70 -13.21
C ASP A 190 11.35 -6.02 -14.55
N LEU A 191 12.02 -4.88 -14.74
CA LEU A 191 12.01 -4.06 -15.94
C LEU A 191 13.44 -3.71 -16.32
N ASP A 192 13.74 -3.76 -17.61
CA ASP A 192 15.01 -3.35 -18.19
C ASP A 192 14.92 -1.84 -18.54
N LEU A 193 15.21 -1.02 -17.53
CA LEU A 193 14.98 0.42 -17.60
C LEU A 193 15.86 1.09 -18.66
N VAL A 194 15.32 2.14 -19.26
CA VAL A 194 16.03 3.04 -20.17
C VAL A 194 17.29 3.61 -19.49
N ASP A 195 18.37 3.72 -20.23
CA ASP A 195 19.58 4.41 -19.78
C ASP A 195 19.30 5.90 -19.56
N GLU A 196 19.88 6.48 -18.51
CA GLU A 196 19.63 7.89 -18.10
C GLU A 196 19.90 8.88 -19.24
N ASP A 197 20.95 8.63 -20.05
CA ASP A 197 21.39 9.51 -21.14
C ASP A 197 20.77 9.15 -22.51
N ALA A 198 19.87 8.14 -22.59
CA ALA A 198 19.28 7.72 -23.86
C ALA A 198 18.48 8.84 -24.53
N THR A 199 18.79 9.14 -25.79
CA THR A 199 18.12 10.17 -26.61
C THR A 199 17.81 9.71 -28.02
N GLU A 200 18.46 8.66 -28.51
CA GLU A 200 18.26 8.13 -29.85
C GLU A 200 17.09 7.13 -29.86
N ASP A 201 16.31 7.10 -30.94
CA ASP A 201 15.09 6.30 -31.05
C ASP A 201 15.28 4.82 -30.69
N ALA A 202 16.44 4.24 -31.00
CA ALA A 202 16.75 2.84 -30.70
C ALA A 202 16.95 2.62 -29.19
N ASP A 203 17.56 3.56 -28.50
CA ASP A 203 17.89 3.47 -27.07
C ASP A 203 16.66 3.84 -26.20
N LEU A 204 15.72 4.63 -26.77
CA LEU A 204 14.45 4.93 -26.11
C LEU A 204 13.50 3.74 -26.05
N GLN A 205 13.71 2.70 -26.90
CA GLN A 205 12.93 1.44 -26.87
C GLN A 205 13.35 0.53 -25.73
N ALA A 206 13.16 0.98 -24.51
CA ALA A 206 13.46 0.32 -23.25
C ALA A 206 12.22 0.34 -22.34
N ASP A 207 12.35 -0.14 -21.11
CA ASP A 207 11.24 -0.21 -20.19
C ASP A 207 11.12 1.08 -19.35
N TYR A 208 9.88 1.48 -19.08
CA TYR A 208 9.52 2.63 -18.23
C TYR A 208 8.41 2.22 -17.27
N LEU A 209 8.45 2.73 -16.03
CA LEU A 209 7.39 2.56 -15.06
C LEU A 209 6.66 3.88 -14.83
N MET A 210 5.34 3.85 -14.98
CA MET A 210 4.44 4.99 -14.76
C MET A 210 3.52 4.72 -13.58
N GLU A 211 3.16 5.75 -12.83
CA GLU A 211 2.07 5.73 -11.87
C GLU A 211 0.89 6.52 -12.41
N LEU A 212 -0.28 5.94 -12.36
CA LEU A 212 -1.54 6.60 -12.63
C LEU A 212 -2.20 6.91 -11.31
N ASP A 213 -2.27 8.19 -10.96
CA ASP A 213 -2.87 8.65 -9.72
C ASP A 213 -3.49 10.05 -9.88
N PHE A 214 -4.68 10.22 -9.32
CA PHE A 214 -5.42 11.50 -9.38
C PHE A 214 -4.77 12.63 -8.56
N HIS A 215 -3.85 12.33 -7.65
CA HIS A 215 -3.08 13.36 -6.94
C HIS A 215 -2.19 14.17 -7.87
N PHE A 216 -1.66 13.53 -8.91
CA PHE A 216 -0.95 14.16 -10.02
C PHE A 216 0.09 15.20 -9.55
N ASP A 217 1.01 14.76 -8.70
CA ASP A 217 1.94 15.63 -7.95
C ASP A 217 3.44 15.40 -8.25
N ALA A 218 3.76 14.60 -9.29
CA ALA A 218 5.14 14.39 -9.73
C ALA A 218 5.68 15.56 -10.55
N SER A 219 7.02 15.69 -10.61
CA SER A 219 7.69 16.71 -11.43
C SER A 219 7.52 16.45 -12.94
N HIS A 220 7.50 15.19 -13.37
CA HIS A 220 7.30 14.77 -14.76
C HIS A 220 6.01 13.96 -14.88
N GLN A 221 5.04 14.56 -15.57
CA GLN A 221 3.69 14.04 -15.66
C GLN A 221 2.97 14.56 -16.90
N PHE A 222 1.98 13.81 -17.38
CA PHE A 222 1.12 14.25 -18.48
C PHE A 222 -0.25 13.56 -18.40
N HIS A 223 -1.25 14.14 -19.08
CA HIS A 223 -2.52 13.47 -19.32
C HIS A 223 -2.54 12.86 -20.71
N THR A 224 -3.08 11.64 -20.82
CA THR A 224 -3.30 11.01 -22.15
C THR A 224 -4.34 11.75 -22.97
N SER A 225 -4.30 11.57 -24.30
CA SER A 225 -5.05 12.44 -25.23
C SER A 225 -6.55 12.15 -25.31
N TYR A 226 -7.00 10.92 -25.05
CA TYR A 226 -8.42 10.51 -25.18
C TYR A 226 -9.10 10.36 -23.83
N ALA A 227 -8.57 9.50 -22.96
CA ALA A 227 -9.16 9.23 -21.65
C ALA A 227 -8.71 10.23 -20.57
N SER A 228 -7.75 11.11 -20.91
CA SER A 228 -7.17 12.07 -19.95
C SER A 228 -6.62 11.41 -18.68
N LEU A 229 -6.00 10.24 -18.81
CA LEU A 229 -5.41 9.54 -17.69
C LEU A 229 -4.22 10.33 -17.13
N PRO A 230 -4.18 10.59 -15.81
CA PRO A 230 -3.09 11.32 -15.16
C PRO A 230 -1.89 10.38 -14.94
N LEU A 231 -0.90 10.44 -15.81
CA LEU A 231 0.30 9.61 -15.76
C LEU A 231 1.51 10.38 -15.23
N MET A 232 2.20 9.78 -14.29
CA MET A 232 3.42 10.30 -13.67
C MET A 232 4.57 9.32 -13.87
N PHE A 233 5.76 9.84 -14.17
CA PHE A 233 6.96 9.01 -14.26
C PHE A 233 7.37 8.51 -12.88
N LYS A 234 7.64 7.20 -12.78
CA LYS A 234 8.19 6.55 -11.58
C LYS A 234 9.61 6.05 -11.78
N GLU A 235 9.87 5.47 -12.94
CA GLU A 235 11.22 5.07 -13.35
C GLU A 235 11.37 5.27 -14.87
N PRO A 236 12.28 6.13 -15.30
CA PRO A 236 13.06 7.03 -14.46
C PRO A 236 12.18 8.14 -13.85
N GLU A 237 12.47 8.54 -12.59
CA GLU A 237 11.72 9.61 -11.91
C GLU A 237 11.99 10.99 -12.56
N GLN A 238 13.15 11.15 -13.18
CA GLN A 238 13.61 12.36 -13.88
C GLN A 238 13.98 12.02 -15.34
N PRO A 239 12.98 11.80 -16.23
CA PRO A 239 13.25 11.54 -17.63
C PRO A 239 13.82 12.81 -18.29
N ASN A 240 14.69 12.62 -19.29
CA ASN A 240 15.04 13.72 -20.19
C ASN A 240 13.91 14.00 -21.19
N ASP A 241 14.03 15.10 -21.97
CA ASP A 241 12.97 15.54 -22.90
C ASP A 241 12.65 14.47 -23.98
N ALA A 242 13.65 13.73 -24.48
CA ALA A 242 13.45 12.69 -25.47
C ALA A 242 12.68 11.50 -24.89
N GLN A 243 13.05 11.04 -23.70
CA GLN A 243 12.36 9.99 -22.97
C GLN A 243 10.91 10.38 -22.65
N PHE A 244 10.71 11.63 -22.19
CA PHE A 244 9.37 12.14 -21.87
C PHE A 244 8.44 12.12 -23.10
N GLU A 245 8.89 12.69 -24.23
CA GLU A 245 8.07 12.75 -25.45
C GLU A 245 7.86 11.35 -26.06
N TYR A 246 8.86 10.45 -25.99
CA TYR A 246 8.74 9.08 -26.44
C TYR A 246 7.62 8.34 -25.67
N VAL A 247 7.67 8.32 -24.34
CA VAL A 247 6.68 7.66 -23.49
C VAL A 247 5.29 8.22 -23.73
N LYS A 248 5.13 9.54 -23.72
CA LYS A 248 3.87 10.22 -23.98
C LYS A 248 3.31 9.88 -25.36
N SER A 249 4.16 9.81 -26.39
CA SER A 249 3.77 9.39 -27.74
C SER A 249 3.27 7.95 -27.77
N CYS A 250 3.94 7.01 -27.06
CA CYS A 250 3.54 5.62 -26.99
C CYS A 250 2.18 5.45 -26.31
N PHE A 251 1.94 6.09 -25.17
CA PHE A 251 0.62 6.04 -24.51
C PHE A 251 -0.48 6.66 -25.35
N ASN A 252 -0.22 7.78 -26.02
CA ASN A 252 -1.19 8.40 -26.92
C ASN A 252 -1.51 7.53 -28.15
N ARG A 253 -0.51 6.82 -28.69
CA ARG A 253 -0.75 5.83 -29.77
C ARG A 253 -1.60 4.65 -29.30
N ALA A 254 -1.32 4.12 -28.09
CA ALA A 254 -2.12 3.04 -27.51
C ALA A 254 -3.60 3.48 -27.34
N GLU A 255 -3.85 4.69 -26.84
CA GLU A 255 -5.19 5.23 -26.74
C GLU A 255 -5.83 5.49 -28.11
N ALA A 256 -5.10 6.04 -29.05
CA ALA A 256 -5.60 6.28 -30.41
C ALA A 256 -6.05 4.96 -31.07
N ALA A 257 -5.28 3.88 -30.89
CA ALA A 257 -5.66 2.56 -31.37
C ALA A 257 -6.88 1.98 -30.63
N LEU A 258 -6.96 2.15 -29.31
CA LEU A 258 -8.06 1.66 -28.47
C LEU A 258 -9.39 2.37 -28.78
N TYR A 259 -9.36 3.67 -29.04
CA TYR A 259 -10.56 4.48 -29.29
C TYR A 259 -10.87 4.68 -30.77
N GLY A 260 -9.98 4.27 -31.68
CA GLY A 260 -10.14 4.38 -33.14
C GLY A 260 -11.15 3.39 -33.71
N ASP A 261 -11.57 3.64 -34.94
CA ASP A 261 -12.55 2.78 -35.65
C ASP A 261 -11.98 1.39 -35.96
N SER A 262 -10.65 1.26 -36.08
CA SER A 262 -9.94 0.01 -36.36
C SER A 262 -9.46 -0.71 -35.09
N PHE A 263 -10.06 -0.45 -33.92
CA PHE A 263 -9.52 -0.96 -32.65
C PHE A 263 -9.40 -2.48 -32.56
N LEU A 264 -10.24 -3.24 -33.30
CA LEU A 264 -10.20 -4.72 -33.36
C LEU A 264 -9.29 -5.26 -34.47
N ASP A 265 -8.71 -4.39 -35.28
CA ASP A 265 -7.83 -4.84 -36.36
C ASP A 265 -6.54 -5.47 -35.77
N PRO A 266 -6.17 -6.70 -36.22
CA PRO A 266 -5.02 -7.41 -35.65
C PRO A 266 -3.68 -6.78 -36.01
N GLU A 267 -3.60 -5.88 -37.03
CA GLU A 267 -2.34 -5.28 -37.48
C GLU A 267 -2.14 -3.85 -36.94
N VAL A 268 -3.23 -3.10 -36.72
CA VAL A 268 -3.18 -1.70 -36.31
C VAL A 268 -4.04 -1.37 -35.08
N GLY A 269 -4.80 -2.34 -34.60
CA GLY A 269 -5.67 -2.19 -33.41
C GLY A 269 -4.90 -2.16 -32.09
N TYR A 270 -5.65 -2.00 -31.03
CA TYR A 270 -5.09 -1.76 -29.68
C TYR A 270 -4.19 -2.90 -29.18
N SER A 271 -4.39 -4.14 -29.62
CA SER A 271 -3.57 -5.29 -29.23
C SER A 271 -2.10 -5.21 -29.70
N GLN A 272 -1.81 -4.30 -30.64
CA GLN A 272 -0.44 -4.00 -31.05
C GLN A 272 0.30 -3.11 -30.04
N TYR A 273 -0.43 -2.36 -29.22
CA TYR A 273 0.11 -1.33 -28.31
C TYR A 273 -0.19 -1.60 -26.84
N ILE A 274 -1.04 -2.58 -26.54
CA ILE A 274 -1.45 -2.93 -25.17
C ILE A 274 -1.32 -4.45 -25.01
N ASP A 275 -0.66 -4.88 -23.95
CA ASP A 275 -0.57 -6.31 -23.61
C ASP A 275 -1.87 -6.78 -22.94
N ILE A 276 -2.68 -7.50 -23.71
CA ILE A 276 -4.01 -7.93 -23.29
C ILE A 276 -3.97 -8.88 -22.08
N GLU A 277 -2.96 -9.72 -22.01
CA GLU A 277 -2.85 -10.72 -20.94
C GLU A 277 -2.61 -10.04 -19.58
N SER A 278 -1.73 -9.06 -19.49
CA SER A 278 -1.47 -8.34 -18.24
C SER A 278 -2.69 -7.52 -17.80
N PHE A 279 -3.37 -6.86 -18.75
CA PHE A 279 -4.61 -6.13 -18.45
C PHE A 279 -5.75 -7.07 -18.04
N LEU A 280 -5.86 -8.25 -18.63
CA LEU A 280 -6.84 -9.25 -18.23
C LEU A 280 -6.61 -9.75 -16.80
N LYS A 281 -5.35 -10.03 -16.45
CA LYS A 281 -4.94 -10.41 -15.09
C LYS A 281 -5.28 -9.29 -14.09
N TYR A 282 -4.88 -8.07 -14.40
CA TYR A 282 -5.18 -6.89 -13.58
C TYR A 282 -6.68 -6.70 -13.39
N TYR A 283 -7.46 -6.79 -14.48
CA TYR A 283 -8.92 -6.68 -14.45
C TYR A 283 -9.53 -7.67 -13.44
N ILE A 284 -9.13 -8.95 -13.50
CA ILE A 284 -9.68 -9.98 -12.62
C ILE A 284 -9.42 -9.61 -11.14
N VAL A 285 -8.22 -9.15 -10.81
CA VAL A 285 -7.90 -8.73 -9.43
C VAL A 285 -8.77 -7.56 -9.02
N GLN A 286 -8.82 -6.50 -9.82
CA GLN A 286 -9.52 -5.26 -9.47
C GLN A 286 -11.03 -5.41 -9.46
N GLU A 287 -11.60 -6.17 -10.39
CA GLU A 287 -13.04 -6.42 -10.42
C GLU A 287 -13.49 -7.34 -9.27
N LEU A 288 -12.72 -8.41 -8.98
CA LEU A 288 -13.03 -9.31 -7.86
C LEU A 288 -13.00 -8.57 -6.52
N THR A 289 -11.99 -7.74 -6.31
CA THR A 289 -11.83 -6.95 -5.08
C THR A 289 -12.76 -5.74 -5.03
N LYS A 290 -13.31 -5.34 -6.17
CA LYS A 290 -14.08 -4.10 -6.34
C LYS A 290 -13.34 -2.91 -5.75
N ASN A 291 -12.04 -2.80 -6.09
CA ASN A 291 -11.14 -1.78 -5.58
C ASN A 291 -11.49 -0.42 -6.17
N CYS A 292 -11.83 0.54 -5.32
CA CYS A 292 -12.32 1.83 -5.77
C CYS A 292 -11.26 2.71 -6.45
N ASP A 293 -9.99 2.52 -6.17
CA ASP A 293 -8.88 3.22 -6.85
C ASP A 293 -8.38 2.46 -8.08
N GLY A 294 -8.50 1.13 -8.07
CA GLY A 294 -8.01 0.23 -9.14
C GLY A 294 -8.71 0.35 -10.50
N ASN A 295 -9.69 1.25 -10.65
CA ASN A 295 -10.40 1.51 -11.90
C ASN A 295 -9.67 2.51 -12.83
N MET A 296 -8.34 2.51 -12.82
CA MET A 296 -7.48 3.50 -13.50
C MET A 296 -7.68 4.92 -12.96
N ARG A 297 -7.78 5.06 -11.65
CA ARG A 297 -7.98 6.33 -10.95
C ARG A 297 -6.83 6.68 -10.04
N GLY A 298 -6.38 5.78 -9.18
CA GLY A 298 -5.31 6.03 -8.22
C GLY A 298 -4.54 4.77 -7.87
N SER A 299 -3.31 4.92 -7.44
CA SER A 299 -2.41 3.83 -7.06
C SER A 299 -2.30 2.70 -8.11
N CYS A 300 -2.45 3.05 -9.38
CA CYS A 300 -2.31 2.13 -10.52
C CYS A 300 -0.94 2.31 -11.17
N TYR A 301 -0.33 1.22 -11.60
CA TYR A 301 0.98 1.26 -12.25
C TYR A 301 0.90 0.66 -13.65
N LEU A 302 1.56 1.32 -14.59
CA LEU A 302 1.64 0.91 -15.99
C LEU A 302 3.12 0.85 -16.38
N ALA A 303 3.52 -0.20 -17.09
CA ALA A 303 4.83 -0.26 -17.70
C ALA A 303 4.70 -0.10 -19.22
N LEU A 304 5.51 0.77 -19.81
CA LEU A 304 5.80 0.72 -21.24
C LEU A 304 7.03 -0.16 -21.37
N LYS A 305 6.96 -1.24 -22.17
CA LYS A 305 8.12 -2.11 -22.38
C LYS A 305 8.79 -1.87 -23.73
N SER A 306 9.98 -2.42 -23.88
CA SER A 306 10.83 -2.29 -25.07
C SER A 306 10.21 -2.80 -26.37
N ASP A 307 9.17 -3.64 -26.28
CA ASP A 307 8.34 -4.06 -27.42
C ASP A 307 7.31 -3.00 -27.87
N GLY A 308 7.29 -1.85 -27.21
CA GLY A 308 6.40 -0.73 -27.50
C GLY A 308 4.98 -0.89 -26.96
N LYS A 309 4.71 -1.90 -26.12
CA LYS A 309 3.39 -2.13 -25.54
C LYS A 309 3.29 -1.62 -24.10
N VAL A 310 2.08 -1.26 -23.73
CA VAL A 310 1.69 -0.90 -22.36
C VAL A 310 1.23 -2.14 -21.60
N TYR A 311 1.75 -2.34 -20.40
CA TYR A 311 1.49 -3.47 -19.50
C TYR A 311 0.91 -2.99 -18.17
N GLN A 312 0.17 -3.88 -17.51
CA GLN A 312 -0.18 -3.80 -16.08
C GLN A 312 0.75 -4.73 -15.30
N PRO A 313 1.86 -4.24 -14.73
CA PRO A 313 2.90 -5.12 -14.18
C PRO A 313 2.54 -5.72 -12.82
N PHE A 314 1.76 -5.03 -12.00
CA PHE A 314 1.38 -5.46 -10.66
C PHE A 314 0.18 -4.66 -10.13
N VAL A 315 -0.28 -5.01 -8.92
CA VAL A 315 -1.36 -4.34 -8.19
C VAL A 315 -0.87 -3.77 -6.87
N TRP A 316 -1.53 -2.72 -6.39
CA TRP A 316 -1.18 -2.02 -5.16
C TRP A 316 -2.43 -1.43 -4.50
N ASP A 317 -2.42 -1.28 -3.15
CA ASP A 317 -3.35 -0.50 -2.33
C ASP A 317 -4.81 -0.97 -2.36
N PHE A 318 -5.17 -1.86 -1.41
CA PHE A 318 -6.49 -2.48 -1.32
C PHE A 318 -7.16 -2.29 0.05
N ASP A 319 -6.70 -1.37 0.88
CA ASP A 319 -7.27 -1.17 2.22
C ASP A 319 -8.71 -0.67 2.18
N ILE A 320 -9.13 -0.05 1.08
CA ILE A 320 -10.50 0.43 0.83
C ILE A 320 -11.28 -0.43 -0.20
N ALA A 321 -10.77 -1.62 -0.53
CA ALA A 321 -11.43 -2.61 -1.39
C ALA A 321 -12.40 -3.52 -0.61
N PHE A 322 -13.02 -4.50 -1.28
CA PHE A 322 -13.91 -5.49 -0.70
C PHE A 322 -15.07 -4.89 0.12
N GLY A 323 -15.70 -3.86 -0.42
CA GLY A 323 -16.82 -3.18 0.24
C GLY A 323 -16.42 -2.32 1.44
N ASN A 324 -15.13 -2.00 1.59
CA ASN A 324 -14.62 -1.08 2.63
C ASN A 324 -14.66 0.39 2.21
N ALA A 325 -15.40 0.74 1.17
CA ALA A 325 -15.65 2.10 0.74
C ALA A 325 -17.12 2.26 0.36
N ASN A 326 -17.82 3.19 0.98
CA ASN A 326 -19.24 3.42 0.76
C ASN A 326 -19.55 4.52 -0.26
N HIS A 327 -18.53 5.21 -0.77
CA HIS A 327 -18.68 6.35 -1.68
C HIS A 327 -18.60 5.98 -3.17
N ILE A 328 -18.24 4.74 -3.54
CA ILE A 328 -18.00 4.35 -4.92
C ILE A 328 -19.24 4.47 -5.82
N THR A 329 -20.46 4.39 -5.26
CA THR A 329 -21.68 4.52 -6.04
C THR A 329 -21.92 5.93 -6.56
N TRP A 330 -21.75 6.92 -5.72
CA TRP A 330 -22.04 8.31 -6.08
C TRP A 330 -20.81 9.10 -6.56
N GLU A 331 -19.60 8.78 -6.08
CA GLU A 331 -18.38 9.45 -6.54
C GLU A 331 -17.77 8.81 -7.79
N GLN A 332 -17.90 7.49 -7.96
CA GLN A 332 -17.16 6.73 -8.95
C GLN A 332 -18.06 5.91 -9.90
N GLY A 333 -19.38 6.05 -9.79
CA GLY A 333 -20.33 5.50 -10.75
C GLY A 333 -20.59 3.99 -10.63
N ALA A 334 -20.22 3.34 -9.54
CA ALA A 334 -20.61 1.95 -9.29
C ALA A 334 -22.11 1.85 -9.00
N SER A 335 -22.75 0.77 -9.43
CA SER A 335 -24.18 0.52 -9.19
C SER A 335 -24.47 0.11 -7.75
N SER A 336 -23.49 -0.40 -7.02
CA SER A 336 -23.60 -0.90 -5.65
C SER A 336 -22.26 -0.83 -4.92
N THR A 337 -22.28 -0.62 -3.60
CA THR A 337 -21.11 -0.79 -2.71
C THR A 337 -20.96 -2.26 -2.27
N GLY A 338 -21.97 -3.08 -2.47
CA GLY A 338 -22.00 -4.50 -2.13
C GLY A 338 -21.25 -5.39 -3.12
N PRO A 339 -21.36 -6.71 -2.95
CA PRO A 339 -20.64 -7.68 -3.77
C PRO A 339 -21.20 -7.83 -5.20
N ASP A 340 -22.39 -7.31 -5.48
CA ASP A 340 -23.06 -7.35 -6.79
C ASP A 340 -22.63 -6.21 -7.71
N GLY A 341 -22.97 -6.31 -9.00
CA GLY A 341 -22.74 -5.28 -10.02
C GLY A 341 -21.29 -5.20 -10.51
N TRP A 342 -21.14 -4.75 -11.76
CA TRP A 342 -19.86 -4.44 -12.36
C TRP A 342 -19.31 -3.12 -11.80
N TYR A 343 -17.99 -3.02 -11.66
CA TYR A 343 -17.33 -1.79 -11.29
C TYR A 343 -16.22 -1.41 -12.28
N ILE A 344 -15.15 -2.18 -12.36
CA ILE A 344 -14.04 -1.89 -13.29
C ILE A 344 -14.50 -1.92 -14.72
N LYS A 345 -15.33 -2.92 -15.08
CA LYS A 345 -15.93 -3.02 -16.44
C LYS A 345 -16.66 -1.76 -16.86
N THR A 346 -17.37 -1.10 -15.95
CA THR A 346 -18.27 0.02 -16.29
C THR A 346 -17.67 1.39 -16.02
N CYS A 347 -16.82 1.51 -15.02
CA CYS A 347 -16.31 2.81 -14.54
C CYS A 347 -14.91 3.13 -15.06
N SER A 348 -14.13 2.14 -15.49
CA SER A 348 -12.79 2.38 -16.02
C SER A 348 -12.79 2.71 -17.51
N PRO A 349 -12.11 3.78 -17.93
CA PRO A 349 -12.16 4.25 -19.31
C PRO A 349 -11.60 3.27 -20.34
N TRP A 350 -10.50 2.53 -20.03
CA TRP A 350 -9.93 1.56 -20.95
C TRP A 350 -10.66 0.22 -20.90
N PHE A 351 -11.04 -0.25 -19.72
CA PHE A 351 -11.70 -1.55 -19.59
C PHE A 351 -13.07 -1.58 -20.23
N ASN A 352 -13.85 -0.49 -20.23
CA ASN A 352 -15.12 -0.45 -20.93
C ASN A 352 -14.97 -0.66 -22.45
N ARG A 353 -13.82 -0.26 -23.03
CA ARG A 353 -13.48 -0.51 -24.45
C ARG A 353 -13.08 -1.95 -24.70
N PHE A 354 -12.26 -2.56 -23.81
CA PHE A 354 -11.85 -3.96 -23.97
C PHE A 354 -13.06 -4.91 -24.01
N PHE A 355 -14.13 -4.62 -23.27
CA PHE A 355 -15.34 -5.42 -23.29
C PHE A 355 -16.15 -5.34 -24.61
N LEU A 356 -15.79 -4.48 -25.53
CA LEU A 356 -16.31 -4.46 -26.91
C LEU A 356 -15.56 -5.44 -27.82
N ASP A 357 -14.46 -6.03 -27.33
CA ASP A 357 -13.71 -7.06 -28.04
C ASP A 357 -14.19 -8.47 -27.63
N PRO A 358 -14.80 -9.25 -28.53
CA PRO A 358 -15.22 -10.62 -28.27
C PRO A 358 -14.04 -11.53 -27.86
N ALA A 359 -12.82 -11.25 -28.34
CA ALA A 359 -11.63 -12.03 -27.98
C ALA A 359 -11.22 -11.79 -26.52
N PHE A 360 -11.26 -10.54 -26.05
CA PHE A 360 -11.04 -10.21 -24.64
C PHE A 360 -12.07 -10.89 -23.73
N VAL A 361 -13.36 -10.82 -24.09
CA VAL A 361 -14.44 -11.47 -23.32
C VAL A 361 -14.25 -12.99 -23.28
N SER A 362 -13.89 -13.60 -24.42
CA SER A 362 -13.61 -15.04 -24.46
C SER A 362 -12.43 -15.45 -23.57
N ALA A 363 -11.33 -14.68 -23.63
CA ALA A 363 -10.15 -14.90 -22.78
C ALA A 363 -10.48 -14.74 -21.29
N LEU A 364 -11.29 -13.75 -20.92
CA LEU A 364 -11.79 -13.54 -19.57
C LEU A 364 -12.53 -14.77 -19.05
N LYS A 365 -13.52 -15.27 -19.83
CA LYS A 365 -14.29 -16.46 -19.45
C LYS A 365 -13.40 -17.68 -19.24
N GLN A 366 -12.46 -17.93 -20.14
CA GLN A 366 -11.54 -19.05 -20.03
C GLN A 366 -10.66 -18.94 -18.78
N LYS A 367 -10.01 -17.79 -18.58
CA LYS A 367 -9.14 -17.57 -17.44
C LYS A 367 -9.92 -17.62 -16.12
N TRP A 368 -11.09 -17.02 -16.06
CA TRP A 368 -11.96 -17.06 -14.89
C TRP A 368 -12.32 -18.51 -14.48
N ASN A 369 -12.79 -19.33 -15.43
CA ASN A 369 -13.18 -20.71 -15.16
C ASN A 369 -12.01 -21.58 -14.69
N ILE A 370 -10.78 -21.30 -15.15
CA ILE A 370 -9.57 -21.99 -14.68
C ILE A 370 -9.23 -21.58 -13.24
N LEU A 371 -9.38 -20.30 -12.88
CA LEU A 371 -8.95 -19.75 -11.61
C LEU A 371 -10.00 -19.86 -10.51
N LYS A 372 -11.29 -19.92 -10.86
CA LYS A 372 -12.42 -19.93 -9.91
C LYS A 372 -12.27 -20.95 -8.78
N PRO A 373 -11.83 -22.21 -9.01
CA PRO A 373 -11.64 -23.19 -7.94
C PRO A 373 -10.54 -22.79 -6.93
N GLN A 374 -9.59 -21.93 -7.31
CA GLN A 374 -8.58 -21.40 -6.40
C GLN A 374 -9.14 -20.22 -5.60
N PHE A 375 -9.93 -19.35 -6.25
CA PHE A 375 -10.61 -18.25 -5.57
C PHE A 375 -11.62 -18.75 -4.51
N ASP A 376 -12.25 -19.89 -4.72
CA ASP A 376 -13.18 -20.50 -3.74
C ASP A 376 -12.50 -20.84 -2.41
N LYS A 377 -11.16 -20.92 -2.36
CA LYS A 377 -10.38 -21.17 -1.15
C LYS A 377 -10.00 -19.89 -0.39
N LEU A 378 -10.31 -18.71 -0.91
CA LEU A 378 -9.97 -17.43 -0.24
C LEU A 378 -10.54 -17.30 1.17
N PRO A 379 -11.79 -17.76 1.49
CA PRO A 379 -12.27 -17.74 2.86
C PRO A 379 -11.44 -18.59 3.84
N ASP A 380 -10.87 -19.70 3.37
CA ASP A 380 -9.98 -20.54 4.17
C ASP A 380 -8.61 -19.87 4.36
N PHE A 381 -8.06 -19.31 3.30
CA PHE A 381 -6.83 -18.48 3.37
C PHE A 381 -6.99 -17.34 4.39
N ILE A 382 -8.11 -16.60 4.35
CA ILE A 382 -8.38 -15.54 5.33
C ILE A 382 -8.40 -16.12 6.75
N GLN A 383 -9.02 -17.33 6.95
CA GLN A 383 -9.05 -17.95 8.27
C GLN A 383 -7.64 -18.31 8.77
N GLU A 384 -6.77 -18.78 7.91
CA GLU A 384 -5.36 -19.05 8.27
C GLU A 384 -4.65 -17.76 8.72
N GLN A 385 -4.86 -16.64 8.00
CA GLN A 385 -4.30 -15.34 8.40
C GLN A 385 -4.87 -14.87 9.75
N VAL A 386 -6.17 -15.03 10.00
CA VAL A 386 -6.80 -14.73 11.29
C VAL A 386 -6.16 -15.56 12.42
N ASN A 387 -5.92 -16.84 12.18
CA ASN A 387 -5.29 -17.71 13.17
C ASN A 387 -3.85 -17.26 13.50
N GLN A 388 -3.09 -16.78 12.51
CA GLN A 388 -1.77 -16.20 12.73
C GLN A 388 -1.82 -14.92 13.57
N LEU A 389 -2.85 -14.10 13.35
CA LEU A 389 -3.03 -12.82 14.07
C LEU A 389 -3.64 -12.98 15.46
N LYS A 390 -4.05 -14.16 15.88
CA LYS A 390 -4.89 -14.42 17.06
C LYS A 390 -4.47 -13.66 18.32
N PHE A 391 -3.18 -13.68 18.67
CA PHE A 391 -2.68 -13.02 19.88
C PHE A 391 -2.44 -11.52 19.67
N ALA A 392 -1.99 -11.13 18.47
CA ALA A 392 -1.67 -9.75 18.15
C ALA A 392 -2.93 -8.86 18.03
N ILE A 393 -4.06 -9.41 17.57
CA ILE A 393 -5.33 -8.68 17.45
C ILE A 393 -5.83 -8.16 18.78
N GLY A 394 -5.79 -8.99 19.83
CA GLY A 394 -6.18 -8.56 21.17
C GLY A 394 -5.37 -7.35 21.63
N ARG A 395 -4.05 -7.36 21.42
CA ARG A 395 -3.16 -6.25 21.76
C ARG A 395 -3.36 -5.03 20.86
N ASN A 396 -3.60 -5.23 19.55
CA ASN A 396 -3.82 -4.12 18.62
C ASN A 396 -5.01 -3.24 19.04
N PHE A 397 -6.11 -3.86 19.49
CA PHE A 397 -7.35 -3.15 19.85
C PHE A 397 -7.54 -2.93 21.38
N SER A 398 -6.62 -3.39 22.21
CA SER A 398 -6.65 -3.15 23.66
C SER A 398 -6.11 -1.76 24.01
N SER A 399 -6.56 -1.22 25.14
CA SER A 399 -6.12 0.08 25.63
C SER A 399 -4.60 0.10 25.95
N THR A 400 -3.96 1.26 25.82
CA THR A 400 -2.55 1.44 26.14
C THR A 400 -2.24 1.19 27.62
N GLY A 401 -3.21 1.44 28.52
CA GLY A 401 -3.07 1.15 29.96
C GLY A 401 -3.02 -0.33 30.29
N SER A 402 -3.42 -1.21 29.38
CA SER A 402 -3.29 -2.69 29.49
C SER A 402 -2.18 -3.27 28.59
N GLY A 403 -1.26 -2.43 28.11
CA GLY A 403 -0.16 -2.85 27.23
C GLY A 403 -0.55 -3.03 25.76
N GLY A 404 -1.74 -2.60 25.36
CA GLY A 404 -2.20 -2.59 23.97
C GLY A 404 -1.79 -1.35 23.21
N ALA A 405 -2.07 -1.34 21.89
CA ALA A 405 -1.80 -0.21 21.00
C ALA A 405 -2.85 0.91 21.08
N GLY A 406 -4.02 0.63 21.64
CA GLY A 406 -5.10 1.62 21.83
C GLY A 406 -5.94 1.92 20.59
N TRP A 407 -5.83 1.15 19.51
CA TRP A 407 -6.65 1.38 18.32
C TRP A 407 -8.09 0.95 18.56
N SER A 408 -9.05 1.78 18.12
CA SER A 408 -10.46 1.43 18.29
C SER A 408 -10.95 0.49 17.20
N ILE A 409 -11.65 -0.56 17.61
CA ILE A 409 -12.44 -1.40 16.71
C ILE A 409 -13.81 -0.79 16.43
N HIS A 410 -14.23 0.19 17.23
CA HIS A 410 -15.51 0.88 17.16
C HIS A 410 -15.41 2.25 16.49
N GLY A 411 -16.56 2.76 16.07
CA GLY A 411 -16.74 4.09 15.52
C GLY A 411 -16.61 4.12 14.00
N GLU A 412 -16.83 5.28 13.44
CA GLU A 412 -16.74 5.51 12.00
C GLU A 412 -15.30 5.78 11.58
N ILE A 413 -14.86 5.18 10.48
CA ILE A 413 -13.55 5.43 9.85
C ILE A 413 -13.78 5.68 8.36
N TRP A 414 -13.28 6.82 7.86
CA TRP A 414 -13.24 7.05 6.41
C TRP A 414 -12.41 5.92 5.71
N PRO A 415 -12.84 5.44 4.56
CA PRO A 415 -14.03 5.78 3.77
C PRO A 415 -15.25 4.89 4.06
N ASN A 416 -15.20 4.05 5.08
CA ASN A 416 -16.30 3.19 5.49
C ASN A 416 -16.81 3.58 6.88
N TYR A 417 -17.97 4.24 6.90
CA TYR A 417 -18.59 4.74 8.12
C TYR A 417 -19.47 3.70 8.84
N GLU A 418 -19.21 2.42 8.63
CA GLU A 418 -19.95 1.35 9.27
C GLU A 418 -19.17 0.76 10.47
N ASP A 419 -19.76 0.80 11.65
CA ASP A 419 -19.23 0.14 12.84
C ASP A 419 -19.79 -1.28 12.94
N ARG A 420 -18.97 -2.30 12.68
CA ARG A 420 -19.37 -3.72 12.79
C ARG A 420 -19.16 -4.29 14.18
N GLY A 421 -18.62 -3.53 15.11
CA GLY A 421 -18.58 -3.81 16.53
C GLY A 421 -17.52 -4.79 17.01
N SER A 422 -16.89 -5.59 16.16
CA SER A 422 -15.80 -6.50 16.56
C SER A 422 -14.91 -6.90 15.39
N TYR A 423 -13.70 -7.40 15.70
CA TYR A 423 -12.79 -7.95 14.72
C TYR A 423 -13.38 -9.15 13.97
N GLU A 424 -14.05 -10.04 14.68
CA GLU A 424 -14.72 -11.20 14.10
C GLU A 424 -15.82 -10.80 13.11
N ALA A 425 -16.54 -9.71 13.41
CA ALA A 425 -17.56 -9.17 12.52
C ALA A 425 -16.93 -8.56 11.25
N GLU A 426 -15.80 -7.87 11.36
CA GLU A 426 -15.04 -7.35 10.22
C GLU A 426 -14.51 -8.47 9.31
N VAL A 427 -13.94 -9.52 9.89
CA VAL A 427 -13.48 -10.70 9.17
C VAL A 427 -14.65 -11.44 8.50
N LYS A 428 -15.76 -11.59 9.21
CA LYS A 428 -16.98 -12.22 8.65
C LYS A 428 -17.51 -11.43 7.47
N PHE A 429 -17.51 -10.09 7.57
CA PHE A 429 -17.92 -9.22 6.46
C PHE A 429 -17.02 -9.44 5.24
N LEU A 430 -15.69 -9.43 5.40
CA LEU A 430 -14.74 -9.65 4.31
C LEU A 430 -14.97 -11.01 3.63
N LYS A 431 -15.12 -12.09 4.41
CA LYS A 431 -15.40 -13.44 3.88
C LYS A 431 -16.72 -13.51 3.13
N ASN A 432 -17.77 -12.93 3.69
CA ASN A 432 -19.11 -12.93 3.09
C ASN A 432 -19.11 -12.12 1.79
N PHE A 433 -18.41 -10.96 1.78
CA PHE A 433 -18.26 -10.16 0.57
C PHE A 433 -17.61 -10.97 -0.55
N ILE A 434 -16.48 -11.63 -0.28
CA ILE A 434 -15.75 -12.43 -1.26
C ILE A 434 -16.62 -13.57 -1.78
N THR A 435 -17.27 -14.32 -0.89
CA THR A 435 -18.12 -15.46 -1.27
C THR A 435 -19.27 -15.02 -2.18
N ALA A 436 -19.98 -13.97 -1.80
CA ALA A 436 -21.07 -13.43 -2.63
C ALA A 436 -20.56 -12.82 -3.94
N ARG A 437 -19.39 -12.15 -3.91
CA ARG A 437 -18.77 -11.58 -5.11
C ARG A 437 -18.35 -12.64 -6.11
N LEU A 438 -17.75 -13.74 -5.64
CA LEU A 438 -17.37 -14.86 -6.48
C LEU A 438 -18.58 -15.52 -7.14
N GLN A 439 -19.68 -15.69 -6.40
CA GLN A 439 -20.91 -16.23 -6.96
C GLN A 439 -21.48 -15.29 -8.04
N TRP A 440 -21.57 -14.00 -7.75
CA TRP A 440 -22.08 -13.00 -8.69
C TRP A 440 -21.23 -12.92 -9.97
N LEU A 441 -19.90 -12.86 -9.82
CA LEU A 441 -18.98 -12.78 -10.95
C LEU A 441 -19.01 -14.07 -11.79
N ASP A 442 -19.10 -15.24 -11.17
CA ASP A 442 -19.18 -16.51 -11.90
C ASP A 442 -20.40 -16.58 -12.80
N GLU A 443 -21.54 -16.20 -12.28
CA GLU A 443 -22.80 -16.14 -13.06
C GLU A 443 -22.69 -15.11 -14.19
N HIS A 444 -22.20 -13.90 -13.91
CA HIS A 444 -22.25 -12.79 -14.87
C HIS A 444 -21.10 -12.79 -15.87
N ILE A 445 -19.91 -13.30 -15.52
CA ILE A 445 -18.83 -13.50 -16.50
C ILE A 445 -19.21 -14.55 -17.51
N ASN A 446 -19.80 -15.68 -17.06
CA ASN A 446 -20.22 -16.74 -17.97
C ASN A 446 -21.42 -16.34 -18.87
N ALA A 447 -22.18 -15.34 -18.46
CA ALA A 447 -23.30 -14.79 -19.23
C ALA A 447 -22.89 -13.68 -20.24
N LEU A 448 -21.64 -13.15 -20.23
CA LEU A 448 -21.15 -12.16 -21.22
C LEU A 448 -21.19 -12.73 -22.66
#